data_970978c3e504085f6669c64425fc43f2
#
_entry.id   970978c3e504085f6669c64425fc43f2
#
_cell.length_a   1.000
_cell.length_b   1.000
_cell.length_c   1.000
_cell.angle_alpha   90.00
_cell.angle_beta   90.00
_cell.angle_gamma   90.00
#
_symmetry.space_group_name_H-M   'P 1'
#
loop_
_entity.id
_entity.type
_entity.pdbx_description
1 polymer ?
#
loop_
_entity_poly.entity_id
_entity_poly.type
_entity_poly.pdbx_seq_one_letter_code
_entity_poly.pdbx_strand_id
1 'polypeptide(L)'
;AGLVLANLPWTSHMFEAVAETQLGIPGTNIILPIGHWAQDGLLTIFFLTVGLDLKQELTTGSLANPKAAAVPMLCAVGGMLMPPVLFITVISLFSRFAPPAPGIVTIPTGADIPFAEAAQGWAIPTATDIAFSLAVLALFAKALPGSIRAFLMTLATVDDLLAIILIAVFF
;
A
#
# COMPACT_ATOMS: atom_id res chain seq x y z
N ALA A 1 -6.61 -11.32 -10.23
CA ALA A 1 -7.13 -11.38 -11.61
C ALA A 1 -6.46 -10.34 -12.51
N GLY A 2 -6.44 -9.03 -12.17
CA GLY A 2 -5.89 -7.94 -13.00
C GLY A 2 -4.42 -8.12 -13.35
N LEU A 3 -3.59 -8.49 -12.38
CA LEU A 3 -2.16 -8.75 -12.62
C LEU A 3 -1.91 -9.87 -13.63
N VAL A 4 -2.74 -10.93 -13.58
CA VAL A 4 -2.65 -12.06 -14.53
C VAL A 4 -3.06 -11.59 -15.93
N LEU A 5 -4.15 -10.84 -16.06
CA LEU A 5 -4.62 -10.32 -17.33
C LEU A 5 -3.63 -9.35 -17.99
N ALA A 6 -2.98 -8.51 -17.18
CA ALA A 6 -1.98 -7.56 -17.67
C ALA A 6 -0.67 -8.21 -18.13
N ASN A 7 -0.31 -9.39 -17.58
CA ASN A 7 0.95 -10.06 -17.87
C ASN A 7 0.83 -11.26 -18.84
N LEU A 8 -0.37 -11.70 -19.19
CA LEU A 8 -0.54 -12.73 -20.21
C LEU A 8 -0.41 -12.11 -21.62
N PRO A 9 0.41 -12.69 -22.50
CA PRO A 9 0.66 -12.13 -23.82
C PRO A 9 -0.60 -12.03 -24.72
N TRP A 10 -1.66 -12.76 -24.39
CA TRP A 10 -2.91 -12.76 -25.16
C TRP A 10 -3.89 -11.67 -24.70
N THR A 11 -3.80 -11.25 -23.46
CA THR A 11 -4.76 -10.32 -22.85
C THR A 11 -4.16 -8.96 -22.51
N SER A 12 -2.82 -8.83 -22.49
CA SER A 12 -2.14 -7.58 -22.19
C SER A 12 -2.57 -6.42 -23.11
N HIS A 13 -2.55 -6.66 -24.43
CA HIS A 13 -2.98 -5.66 -25.42
C HIS A 13 -4.46 -5.26 -25.28
N MET A 14 -5.33 -6.22 -24.98
CA MET A 14 -6.74 -5.92 -24.73
C MET A 14 -6.93 -5.17 -23.42
N PHE A 15 -6.18 -5.52 -22.39
CA PHE A 15 -6.23 -4.85 -21.09
C PHE A 15 -5.77 -3.41 -21.20
N GLU A 16 -4.65 -3.16 -21.88
CA GLU A 16 -4.12 -1.82 -22.15
C GLU A 16 -5.10 -0.99 -22.99
N ALA A 17 -5.63 -1.55 -24.08
CA ALA A 17 -6.59 -0.88 -24.93
C ALA A 17 -7.86 -0.45 -24.18
N VAL A 18 -8.36 -1.28 -23.26
CA VAL A 18 -9.51 -0.95 -22.41
C VAL A 18 -9.13 0.09 -21.36
N ALA A 19 -7.98 -0.04 -20.74
CA ALA A 19 -7.53 0.90 -19.69
C ALA A 19 -7.28 2.31 -20.26
N GLU A 20 -6.78 2.42 -21.49
CA GLU A 20 -6.49 3.68 -22.17
C GLU A 20 -7.70 4.27 -22.92
N THR A 21 -8.81 3.53 -23.02
CA THR A 21 -10.03 4.04 -23.65
C THR A 21 -10.52 5.28 -22.88
N GLN A 22 -10.65 6.40 -23.60
CA GLN A 22 -11.08 7.65 -23.00
C GLN A 22 -12.59 7.68 -22.81
N LEU A 23 -13.01 7.94 -21.58
CA LEU A 23 -14.41 8.20 -21.22
C LEU A 23 -14.56 9.64 -20.74
N GLY A 24 -15.46 10.37 -21.43
CA GLY A 24 -15.81 11.73 -21.07
C GLY A 24 -17.23 11.81 -20.50
N ILE A 25 -17.46 12.73 -19.58
CA ILE A 25 -18.82 13.05 -19.10
C ILE A 25 -19.43 14.05 -20.07
N PRO A 26 -20.57 13.73 -20.73
CA PRO A 26 -21.23 14.66 -21.63
C PRO A 26 -21.55 16.01 -20.94
N GLY A 27 -21.09 17.11 -21.55
CA GLY A 27 -21.28 18.46 -21.00
C GLY A 27 -20.18 18.98 -20.06
N THR A 28 -19.11 18.19 -19.85
CA THR A 28 -17.92 18.62 -19.10
C THR A 28 -16.66 18.42 -19.95
N ASN A 29 -15.60 19.20 -19.66
CA ASN A 29 -14.29 19.01 -20.32
C ASN A 29 -13.45 17.90 -19.64
N ILE A 30 -14.08 17.00 -18.86
CA ILE A 30 -13.40 15.93 -18.15
C ILE A 30 -13.39 14.70 -19.03
N ILE A 31 -12.26 14.45 -19.67
CA ILE A 31 -12.00 13.24 -20.48
C ILE A 31 -10.81 12.53 -19.85
N LEU A 32 -11.05 11.36 -19.27
CA LEU A 32 -10.03 10.55 -18.60
C LEU A 32 -10.08 9.12 -19.11
N PRO A 33 -8.92 8.42 -19.14
CA PRO A 33 -8.89 6.99 -19.43
C PRO A 33 -9.71 6.19 -18.40
N ILE A 34 -10.27 5.06 -18.82
CA ILE A 34 -11.03 4.16 -17.91
C ILE A 34 -10.17 3.74 -16.72
N GLY A 35 -8.88 3.51 -16.95
CA GLY A 35 -7.94 3.18 -15.89
C GLY A 35 -7.89 4.25 -14.79
N HIS A 36 -7.86 5.53 -15.17
CA HIS A 36 -7.89 6.65 -14.20
C HIS A 36 -9.23 6.75 -13.46
N TRP A 37 -10.35 6.59 -14.17
CA TRP A 37 -11.68 6.55 -13.53
C TRP A 37 -11.79 5.42 -12.50
N ALA A 38 -11.28 4.22 -12.83
CA ALA A 38 -11.26 3.10 -11.92
C ALA A 38 -10.35 3.36 -10.73
N GLN A 39 -9.15 3.91 -10.94
CA GLN A 39 -8.21 4.23 -9.88
C GLN A 39 -8.78 5.28 -8.93
N ASP A 40 -9.24 6.41 -9.43
CA ASP A 40 -9.75 7.52 -8.62
C ASP A 40 -11.04 7.14 -7.90
N GLY A 41 -11.93 6.39 -8.57
CA GLY A 41 -13.16 5.89 -7.98
C GLY A 41 -12.90 4.91 -6.83
N LEU A 42 -11.98 3.97 -7.01
CA LEU A 42 -11.60 3.01 -5.97
C LEU A 42 -10.89 3.71 -4.81
N LEU A 43 -9.99 4.67 -5.09
CA LEU A 43 -9.32 5.45 -4.06
C LEU A 43 -10.32 6.27 -3.25
N THR A 44 -11.31 6.88 -3.89
CA THR A 44 -12.35 7.66 -3.20
C THR A 44 -13.16 6.78 -2.25
N ILE A 45 -13.58 5.59 -2.69
CA ILE A 45 -14.30 4.63 -1.84
C ILE A 45 -13.40 4.14 -0.70
N PHE A 46 -12.15 3.85 -1.00
CA PHE A 46 -11.17 3.42 -0.01
C PHE A 46 -10.99 4.48 1.10
N PHE A 47 -10.73 5.75 0.73
CA PHE A 47 -10.57 6.82 1.72
C PHE A 47 -11.85 7.10 2.51
N LEU A 48 -13.02 6.93 1.89
CA LEU A 48 -14.30 7.05 2.60
C LEU A 48 -14.44 5.95 3.66
N THR A 49 -14.19 4.70 3.29
CA THR A 49 -14.29 3.56 4.23
C THR A 49 -13.30 3.67 5.36
N VAL A 50 -12.02 3.95 5.06
CA VAL A 50 -10.98 4.13 6.08
C VAL A 50 -11.30 5.31 7.00
N GLY A 51 -11.82 6.42 6.45
CA GLY A 51 -12.22 7.58 7.25
C GLY A 51 -13.37 7.27 8.20
N LEU A 52 -14.35 6.45 7.78
CA LEU A 52 -15.44 5.99 8.63
C LEU A 52 -14.96 5.03 9.73
N ASP A 53 -14.09 4.10 9.37
CA ASP A 53 -13.49 3.14 10.32
C ASP A 53 -12.64 3.87 11.37
N LEU A 54 -11.83 4.85 10.94
CA LEU A 54 -11.06 5.69 11.83
C LEU A 54 -11.95 6.47 12.80
N LYS A 55 -13.03 7.08 12.29
CA LYS A 55 -13.98 7.80 13.16
C LYS A 55 -14.59 6.87 14.20
N GLN A 56 -14.99 5.68 13.79
CA GLN A 56 -15.55 4.68 14.70
C GLN A 56 -14.52 4.26 15.76
N GLU A 57 -13.27 4.01 15.35
CA GLU A 57 -12.21 3.59 16.26
C GLU A 57 -11.83 4.68 17.27
N LEU A 58 -11.83 5.96 16.85
CA LEU A 58 -11.57 7.11 17.72
C LEU A 58 -12.72 7.39 18.72
N THR A 59 -13.98 7.07 18.34
CA THR A 59 -15.14 7.40 19.17
C THR A 59 -15.56 6.28 20.14
N THR A 60 -15.53 5.05 19.66
CA THR A 60 -16.04 3.88 20.39
C THR A 60 -15.07 2.70 20.44
N GLY A 61 -13.98 2.75 19.68
CA GLY A 61 -13.00 1.69 19.57
C GLY A 61 -11.83 1.80 20.54
N SER A 62 -10.80 1.03 20.28
CA SER A 62 -9.59 0.93 21.12
C SER A 62 -8.80 2.24 21.17
N LEU A 63 -8.88 3.08 20.14
CA LEU A 63 -8.19 4.37 20.08
C LEU A 63 -8.84 5.43 20.97
N ALA A 64 -10.08 5.22 21.43
CA ALA A 64 -10.74 6.10 22.39
C ALA A 64 -10.02 6.13 23.76
N ASN A 65 -9.28 5.05 24.09
CA ASN A 65 -8.47 4.99 25.32
C ASN A 65 -6.97 5.04 24.98
N PRO A 66 -6.29 6.16 25.19
CA PRO A 66 -4.89 6.35 24.78
C PRO A 66 -3.91 5.35 25.42
N LYS A 67 -4.22 4.84 26.61
CA LYS A 67 -3.38 3.84 27.27
C LYS A 67 -3.51 2.46 26.62
N ALA A 68 -4.69 2.09 26.15
CA ALA A 68 -4.92 0.83 25.44
C ALA A 68 -4.38 0.89 23.99
N ALA A 69 -4.50 2.06 23.36
CA ALA A 69 -4.05 2.30 22.00
C ALA A 69 -2.52 2.40 21.85
N ALA A 70 -1.79 2.70 22.93
CA ALA A 70 -0.35 2.95 22.87
C ALA A 70 0.45 1.77 22.29
N VAL A 71 0.14 0.54 22.65
CA VAL A 71 0.86 -0.65 22.18
C VAL A 71 0.60 -0.91 20.69
N PRO A 72 -0.66 -0.97 20.19
CA PRO A 72 -0.93 -1.07 18.76
C PRO A 72 -0.31 0.06 17.94
N MET A 73 -0.36 1.30 18.43
CA MET A 73 0.23 2.45 17.74
C MET A 73 1.76 2.34 17.59
N LEU A 74 2.46 1.95 18.66
CA LEU A 74 3.90 1.74 18.60
C LEU A 74 4.27 0.58 17.66
N CYS A 75 3.48 -0.49 17.67
CA CYS A 75 3.67 -1.61 16.75
C CYS A 75 3.44 -1.20 15.29
N ALA A 76 2.40 -0.40 15.01
CA ALA A 76 2.12 0.11 13.66
C ALA A 76 3.26 1.01 13.15
N VAL A 77 3.70 1.97 13.97
CA VAL A 77 4.85 2.84 13.62
C VAL A 77 6.10 2.01 13.35
N GLY A 78 6.41 1.03 14.21
CA GLY A 78 7.56 0.14 14.03
C GLY A 78 7.44 -0.72 12.76
N GLY A 79 6.26 -1.29 12.53
CA GLY A 79 5.96 -2.08 11.34
C GLY A 79 6.06 -1.28 10.05
N MET A 80 5.59 -0.04 10.06
CA MET A 80 5.63 0.86 8.90
C MET A 80 7.04 1.39 8.60
N LEU A 81 7.87 1.66 9.62
CA LEU A 81 9.22 2.18 9.43
C LEU A 81 10.24 1.11 9.01
N MET A 82 10.04 -0.14 9.42
CA MET A 82 10.99 -1.21 9.17
C MET A 82 11.17 -1.54 7.67
N PRO A 83 10.11 -1.73 6.86
CA PRO A 83 10.25 -2.04 5.44
C PRO A 83 10.99 -0.97 4.65
N PRO A 84 10.72 0.35 4.76
CA PRO A 84 11.50 1.39 4.11
C PRO A 84 12.97 1.39 4.49
N VAL A 85 13.26 1.22 5.78
CA VAL A 85 14.65 1.18 6.26
C VAL A 85 15.39 -0.02 5.67
N LEU A 86 14.77 -1.20 5.67
CA LEU A 86 15.34 -2.38 5.03
C LEU A 86 15.50 -2.19 3.54
N PHE A 87 14.49 -1.64 2.85
CA PHE A 87 14.54 -1.38 1.41
C PHE A 87 15.73 -0.47 1.06
N ILE A 88 15.84 0.70 1.70
CA ILE A 88 16.94 1.64 1.45
C ILE A 88 18.29 1.01 1.81
N THR A 89 18.37 0.26 2.91
CA THR A 89 19.60 -0.43 3.31
C THR A 89 20.02 -1.45 2.27
N VAL A 90 19.11 -2.27 1.81
CA VAL A 90 19.38 -3.31 0.80
C VAL A 90 19.83 -2.66 -0.50
N ILE A 91 19.11 -1.69 -1.06
CA ILE A 91 19.52 -1.06 -2.32
C ILE A 91 20.81 -0.27 -2.17
N SER A 92 21.10 0.33 -1.01
CA SER A 92 22.39 1.01 -0.76
C SER A 92 23.55 0.02 -0.71
N LEU A 93 23.33 -1.16 -0.13
CA LEU A 93 24.32 -2.23 -0.14
C LEU A 93 24.57 -2.74 -1.57
N PHE A 94 23.51 -3.00 -2.31
CA PHE A 94 23.61 -3.44 -3.70
C PHE A 94 24.33 -2.39 -4.56
N SER A 95 24.01 -1.11 -4.43
CA SER A 95 24.65 -0.06 -5.19
C SER A 95 26.16 0.11 -4.86
N ARG A 96 26.61 -0.35 -3.67
CA ARG A 96 28.03 -0.28 -3.28
C ARG A 96 28.83 -1.50 -3.69
N PHE A 97 28.23 -2.68 -3.66
CA PHE A 97 28.94 -3.95 -3.78
C PHE A 97 28.63 -4.71 -5.07
N ALA A 98 27.55 -4.41 -5.76
CA ALA A 98 27.19 -5.07 -7.02
C ALA A 98 27.68 -4.25 -8.24
N PRO A 99 28.31 -4.88 -9.25
CA PRO A 99 28.59 -4.22 -10.50
C PRO A 99 27.27 -3.85 -11.22
N PRO A 100 27.22 -2.81 -12.12
CA PRO A 100 28.36 -2.38 -12.91
C PRO A 100 29.16 -1.18 -12.34
N ALA A 101 28.57 -0.33 -11.50
CA ALA A 101 29.25 0.83 -10.95
C ALA A 101 28.64 1.30 -9.63
N PRO A 102 29.42 1.94 -8.74
CA PRO A 102 28.88 2.54 -7.52
C PRO A 102 27.81 3.59 -7.84
N GLY A 103 26.66 3.51 -7.14
CA GLY A 103 25.52 4.41 -7.33
C GLY A 103 24.51 3.96 -8.38
N ILE A 104 24.67 2.79 -8.97
CA ILE A 104 23.73 2.17 -9.90
C ILE A 104 23.12 0.92 -9.26
N VAL A 105 21.83 0.71 -9.48
CA VAL A 105 21.09 -0.47 -9.04
C VAL A 105 20.58 -1.20 -10.28
N THR A 106 21.03 -2.43 -10.47
CA THR A 106 20.52 -3.29 -11.55
C THR A 106 19.28 -4.01 -11.07
N ILE A 107 18.14 -3.76 -11.72
CA ILE A 107 16.88 -4.44 -11.42
C ILE A 107 16.80 -5.81 -12.13
N PRO A 108 15.93 -6.74 -11.68
CA PRO A 108 15.81 -8.09 -12.25
C PRO A 108 15.50 -8.14 -13.76
N THR A 109 14.97 -7.05 -14.32
CA THR A 109 14.75 -6.91 -15.77
C THR A 109 16.01 -6.62 -16.57
N GLY A 110 17.16 -6.44 -15.90
CA GLY A 110 18.42 -6.10 -16.53
C GLY A 110 18.64 -4.61 -16.81
N ALA A 111 17.71 -3.75 -16.37
CA ALA A 111 17.89 -2.31 -16.51
C ALA A 111 18.70 -1.74 -15.34
N ASP A 112 19.59 -0.81 -15.66
CA ASP A 112 20.40 -0.09 -14.70
C ASP A 112 19.76 1.26 -14.37
N ILE A 113 19.41 1.46 -13.11
CA ILE A 113 18.79 2.71 -12.63
C ILE A 113 19.67 3.40 -11.59
N PRO A 114 19.73 4.75 -11.56
CA PRO A 114 20.43 5.48 -10.53
C PRO A 114 19.86 5.17 -9.13
N PHE A 115 20.72 5.11 -8.12
CA PHE A 115 20.31 4.88 -6.73
C PHE A 115 19.23 5.87 -6.27
N ALA A 116 19.32 7.13 -6.66
CA ALA A 116 18.34 8.16 -6.29
C ALA A 116 16.93 7.84 -6.82
N GLU A 117 16.85 7.28 -8.02
CA GLU A 117 15.58 6.86 -8.63
C GLU A 117 15.06 5.58 -7.97
N ALA A 118 15.92 4.58 -7.76
CA ALA A 118 15.56 3.37 -7.04
C ALA A 118 15.08 3.67 -5.60
N ALA A 119 15.71 4.64 -4.95
CA ALA A 119 15.36 5.05 -3.60
C ALA A 119 13.94 5.66 -3.49
N GLN A 120 13.40 6.25 -4.56
CA GLN A 120 12.02 6.78 -4.55
C GLN A 120 10.96 5.70 -4.33
N GLY A 121 11.28 4.44 -4.61
CA GLY A 121 10.41 3.30 -4.34
C GLY A 121 10.28 2.90 -2.85
N TRP A 122 10.87 3.66 -1.92
CA TRP A 122 10.89 3.33 -0.49
C TRP A 122 9.49 3.17 0.15
N ALA A 123 8.49 3.84 -0.39
CA ALA A 123 7.12 3.78 0.10
C ALA A 123 6.36 2.51 -0.35
N ILE A 124 6.79 1.84 -1.42
CA ILE A 124 6.10 0.65 -1.96
C ILE A 124 5.97 -0.47 -0.92
N PRO A 125 7.04 -0.88 -0.21
CA PRO A 125 6.96 -1.95 0.77
C PRO A 125 6.23 -1.58 2.06
N THR A 126 5.76 -0.35 2.23
CA THR A 126 4.93 0.05 3.37
C THR A 126 3.45 -0.29 3.19
N ALA A 127 3.02 -0.58 1.96
CA ALA A 127 1.64 -0.94 1.68
C ALA A 127 1.32 -2.33 2.26
N THR A 128 0.43 -2.38 3.25
CA THR A 128 -0.03 -3.61 3.90
C THR A 128 -1.47 -3.92 3.51
N ASP A 129 -1.75 -5.20 3.25
CA ASP A 129 -3.12 -5.69 3.02
C ASP A 129 -3.64 -6.41 4.27
N ILE A 130 -4.45 -5.70 5.02
CA ILE A 130 -5.05 -6.17 6.27
C ILE A 130 -6.14 -7.19 6.00
N ALA A 131 -6.91 -7.02 4.93
CA ALA A 131 -7.99 -7.94 4.59
C ALA A 131 -7.44 -9.34 4.36
N PHE A 132 -6.28 -9.45 3.71
CA PHE A 132 -5.57 -10.71 3.52
C PHE A 132 -5.13 -11.32 4.86
N SER A 133 -4.52 -10.52 5.73
CA SER A 133 -4.05 -10.97 7.05
C SER A 133 -5.21 -11.45 7.92
N LEU A 134 -6.34 -10.73 7.93
CA LEU A 134 -7.54 -11.14 8.65
C LEU A 134 -8.19 -12.39 8.06
N ALA A 135 -8.18 -12.54 6.74
CA ALA A 135 -8.70 -13.74 6.08
C ALA A 135 -7.86 -14.98 6.44
N VAL A 136 -6.52 -14.87 6.41
CA VAL A 136 -5.62 -15.94 6.85
C VAL A 136 -5.85 -16.27 8.31
N LEU A 137 -5.97 -15.26 9.17
CA LEU A 137 -6.25 -15.46 10.58
C LEU A 137 -7.60 -16.17 10.80
N ALA A 138 -8.63 -15.78 10.07
CA ALA A 138 -9.96 -16.41 10.17
C ALA A 138 -9.95 -17.87 9.75
N LEU A 139 -9.14 -18.23 8.75
CA LEU A 139 -9.03 -19.60 8.24
C LEU A 139 -8.22 -20.52 9.18
N PHE A 140 -7.06 -20.03 9.64
CA PHE A 140 -6.10 -20.87 10.33
C PHE A 140 -6.15 -20.74 11.86
N ALA A 141 -6.69 -19.67 12.39
CA ALA A 141 -6.62 -19.32 13.79
C ALA A 141 -7.99 -19.25 14.48
N LYS A 142 -8.86 -20.25 14.23
CA LYS A 142 -10.21 -20.33 14.83
C LYS A 142 -10.23 -20.35 16.36
N ALA A 143 -9.13 -20.78 16.99
CA ALA A 143 -8.99 -20.88 18.44
C ALA A 143 -8.35 -19.66 19.12
N LEU A 144 -8.03 -18.59 18.37
CA LEU A 144 -7.40 -17.41 18.94
C LEU A 144 -8.33 -16.60 19.84
N PRO A 145 -7.82 -16.10 20.98
CA PRO A 145 -8.56 -15.21 21.86
C PRO A 145 -9.06 -13.96 21.12
N GLY A 146 -10.26 -13.47 21.47
CA GLY A 146 -10.84 -12.26 20.86
C GLY A 146 -9.97 -11.01 21.01
N SER A 147 -9.13 -10.95 22.06
CA SER A 147 -8.18 -9.86 22.29
C SER A 147 -7.13 -9.73 21.19
N ILE A 148 -6.65 -10.83 20.62
CA ILE A 148 -5.68 -10.81 19.53
C ILE A 148 -6.34 -10.28 18.24
N ARG A 149 -7.58 -10.68 17.98
CA ARG A 149 -8.35 -10.15 16.84
C ARG A 149 -8.59 -8.66 16.97
N ALA A 150 -9.01 -8.19 18.16
CA ALA A 150 -9.20 -6.77 18.43
C ALA A 150 -7.87 -5.99 18.27
N PHE A 151 -6.77 -6.51 18.79
CA PHE A 151 -5.43 -5.92 18.63
C PHE A 151 -5.05 -5.78 17.15
N LEU A 152 -5.24 -6.84 16.35
CA LEU A 152 -4.94 -6.80 14.92
C LEU A 152 -5.82 -5.81 14.15
N MET A 153 -7.11 -5.72 14.49
CA MET A 153 -7.99 -4.72 13.86
C MET A 153 -7.55 -3.30 14.18
N THR A 154 -7.20 -3.02 15.44
CA THR A 154 -6.68 -1.70 15.83
C THR A 154 -5.35 -1.39 15.17
N LEU A 155 -4.41 -2.35 15.14
CA LEU A 155 -3.13 -2.22 14.45
C LEU A 155 -3.35 -1.85 12.97
N ALA A 156 -4.27 -2.56 12.35
CA ALA A 156 -4.67 -2.38 10.98
C ALA A 156 -5.18 -0.96 10.67
N THR A 157 -6.14 -0.47 11.45
CA THR A 157 -6.70 0.87 11.28
C THR A 157 -5.65 1.96 11.49
N VAL A 158 -4.74 1.76 12.44
CA VAL A 158 -3.63 2.70 12.69
C VAL A 158 -2.62 2.69 11.54
N ASP A 159 -2.30 1.53 10.99
CA ASP A 159 -1.37 1.39 9.86
C ASP A 159 -1.90 2.10 8.62
N ASP A 160 -3.17 1.90 8.28
CA ASP A 160 -3.84 2.61 7.18
C ASP A 160 -3.85 4.13 7.38
N LEU A 161 -4.12 4.59 8.60
CA LEU A 161 -4.06 6.01 8.93
C LEU A 161 -2.66 6.57 8.73
N LEU A 162 -1.65 5.88 9.22
CA LEU A 162 -0.24 6.29 9.08
C LEU A 162 0.18 6.31 7.61
N ALA A 163 -0.24 5.34 6.80
CA ALA A 163 0.02 5.29 5.37
C ALA A 163 -0.59 6.50 4.64
N ILE A 164 -1.83 6.87 4.97
CA ILE A 164 -2.50 8.06 4.42
C ILE A 164 -1.75 9.34 4.80
N ILE A 165 -1.36 9.49 6.07
CA ILE A 165 -0.59 10.65 6.55
C ILE A 165 0.76 10.72 5.81
N LEU A 166 1.43 9.58 5.65
CA LEU A 166 2.69 9.49 4.95
C LEU A 166 2.56 9.94 3.49
N ILE A 167 1.55 9.44 2.78
CA ILE A 167 1.28 9.86 1.40
C ILE A 167 0.99 11.36 1.35
N ALA A 168 0.15 11.88 2.23
CA ALA A 168 -0.23 13.30 2.25
C ALA A 168 0.94 14.25 2.58
N VAL A 169 1.98 13.77 3.27
CA VAL A 169 3.14 14.59 3.65
C VAL A 169 4.26 14.53 2.61
N PHE A 170 4.45 13.39 1.96
CA PHE A 170 5.60 13.14 1.08
C PHE A 170 5.27 13.16 -0.42
N PHE A 171 4.00 13.05 -0.79
CA PHE A 171 3.51 13.04 -2.16
C PHE A 171 2.38 14.06 -2.37
#